data_5c382ae5b0bce58c2bb70a92df056d47
#
_entry.id   5c382ae5b0bce58c2bb70a92df056d47
#
_cell.length_a   1.000
_cell.length_b   1.000
_cell.length_c   1.000
_cell.angle_alpha   90.00
_cell.angle_beta   90.00
_cell.angle_gamma   90.00
#
_symmetry.space_group_name_H-M   'P 1'
#
loop_
_entity.id
_entity.type
_entity.pdbx_description
1 polymer ?
#
loop_
_entity_poly.entity_id
_entity_poly.type
_entity_poly.pdbx_seq_one_letter_code
_entity_poly.pdbx_strand_id
1 'polypeptide(L)'
;MHSRLSLLSLSMLGALGLAACAGQQPAPQSTPAPAAGATTAAAGGRVPTRPEETEFWSPVPPIVKPGTNGSPPSDAVVLFDGSNLDEWVLMKDKSPATWTLGDGVMTVNKAVGGIETKRSFTDYQLHIEWRIPVGITGSGQARGNSGVFLASTGPGDMGYELQVLDSYENKTYVNGQAGSIYKQSPPLVNAMRPPGEWQVYDVIWTAPRFNADGSLKSPAYITALHNGVLVQNHYQLKGHTPYIGLPQYKAHGAAPIKLQAHGDPSPPISFRNIWIRPLTQ
;
A
#
# COMPACT_ATOMS: atom_id res chain seq x y z
N MET A 1 -40.73 -7.78 -55.64
CA MET A 1 -41.45 -6.67 -56.33
C MET A 1 -40.80 -5.36 -55.84
N HIS A 2 -40.18 -4.70 -56.85
CA HIS A 2 -39.82 -3.28 -56.99
C HIS A 2 -39.05 -2.60 -55.83
N SER A 3 -37.75 -2.42 -55.86
CA SER A 3 -36.94 -1.50 -56.72
C SER A 3 -37.33 -0.03 -56.56
N ARG A 4 -36.40 0.80 -56.03
CA ARG A 4 -35.90 2.00 -56.70
C ARG A 4 -34.66 2.60 -56.02
N LEU A 5 -33.58 2.62 -56.78
CA LEU A 5 -32.44 3.51 -56.68
C LEU A 5 -32.86 4.96 -56.95
N SER A 6 -32.15 5.92 -56.37
CA SER A 6 -31.91 7.22 -57.02
C SER A 6 -30.53 7.75 -56.63
N LEU A 7 -29.74 7.96 -57.64
CA LEU A 7 -28.45 8.66 -57.73
C LEU A 7 -28.66 10.17 -57.94
N LEU A 8 -27.54 10.87 -57.87
CA LEU A 8 -27.16 12.23 -58.31
C LEU A 8 -27.23 13.30 -57.20
N SER A 9 -26.27 14.17 -57.04
CA SER A 9 -25.30 14.75 -57.97
C SER A 9 -24.13 15.44 -57.28
N LEU A 10 -23.02 15.43 -57.93
CA LEU A 10 -21.75 16.12 -57.77
C LEU A 10 -21.89 17.63 -57.93
N SER A 11 -21.29 18.42 -57.03
CA SER A 11 -20.93 19.83 -57.35
C SER A 11 -19.60 20.17 -56.68
N MET A 12 -18.56 20.26 -57.48
CA MET A 12 -17.31 20.93 -57.18
C MET A 12 -17.51 22.44 -57.12
N LEU A 13 -17.03 23.08 -56.07
CA LEU A 13 -16.60 24.48 -56.15
C LEU A 13 -15.30 24.62 -55.32
N GLY A 14 -14.25 24.94 -56.03
CA GLY A 14 -12.97 25.31 -55.46
C GLY A 14 -13.00 26.68 -54.80
N ALA A 15 -12.31 26.83 -53.72
CA ALA A 15 -11.91 28.13 -53.19
C ALA A 15 -10.47 28.05 -52.70
N LEU A 16 -9.69 28.98 -53.19
CA LEU A 16 -8.25 29.18 -52.95
C LEU A 16 -7.95 29.35 -51.46
N GLY A 17 -6.85 28.73 -51.07
CA GLY A 17 -6.28 28.86 -49.78
C GLY A 17 -5.63 30.18 -49.47
N LEU A 18 -5.70 30.56 -48.21
CA LEU A 18 -4.75 31.46 -47.55
C LEU A 18 -4.06 30.67 -46.47
N ALA A 19 -2.78 30.37 -46.68
CA ALA A 19 -1.91 29.80 -45.70
C ALA A 19 -1.67 30.82 -44.60
N ALA A 20 -2.32 30.69 -43.45
CA ALA A 20 -1.96 31.40 -42.23
C ALA A 20 -0.86 30.58 -41.53
N CYS A 21 0.36 31.13 -41.51
CA CYS A 21 1.43 30.66 -40.63
C CYS A 21 1.00 30.88 -39.18
N ALA A 22 0.46 29.84 -38.54
CA ALA A 22 0.28 29.80 -37.11
C ALA A 22 1.66 29.60 -36.49
N GLY A 23 2.22 30.63 -35.89
CA GLY A 23 3.42 30.55 -35.09
C GLY A 23 3.18 29.60 -33.92
N GLN A 24 3.97 28.54 -33.86
CA GLN A 24 4.04 27.69 -32.70
C GLN A 24 4.55 28.49 -31.50
N GLN A 25 3.70 28.69 -30.51
CA GLN A 25 4.13 29.17 -29.20
C GLN A 25 5.05 28.12 -28.59
N PRO A 26 6.22 28.46 -28.08
CA PRO A 26 7.06 27.51 -27.34
C PRO A 26 6.30 27.04 -26.09
N ALA A 27 6.34 25.75 -25.85
CA ALA A 27 5.79 25.15 -24.64
C ALA A 27 6.40 25.82 -23.40
N PRO A 28 5.63 26.03 -22.31
CA PRO A 28 6.16 26.60 -21.09
C PRO A 28 7.27 25.71 -20.56
N GLN A 29 8.47 26.26 -20.45
CA GLN A 29 9.58 25.61 -19.78
C GLN A 29 9.19 25.39 -18.32
N SER A 30 9.09 24.12 -17.91
CA SER A 30 8.98 23.75 -16.53
C SER A 30 10.24 24.20 -15.79
N THR A 31 10.13 25.22 -14.97
CA THR A 31 11.15 25.55 -13.96
C THR A 31 11.42 24.30 -13.12
N PRO A 32 12.67 23.84 -12.99
CA PRO A 32 12.96 22.74 -12.07
C PRO A 32 12.57 23.16 -10.66
N ALA A 33 11.83 22.28 -9.97
CA ALA A 33 11.54 22.44 -8.55
C ALA A 33 12.86 22.64 -7.80
N PRO A 34 12.93 23.50 -6.79
CA PRO A 34 14.13 23.67 -5.99
C PRO A 34 14.52 22.31 -5.41
N ALA A 35 15.74 21.88 -5.67
CA ALA A 35 16.32 20.69 -5.08
C ALA A 35 16.16 20.78 -3.56
N ALA A 36 15.54 19.73 -2.96
CA ALA A 36 15.45 19.59 -1.52
C ALA A 36 16.84 19.84 -0.94
N GLY A 37 16.89 20.76 0.02
CA GLY A 37 18.10 21.35 0.53
C GLY A 37 19.16 20.31 0.87
N ALA A 38 20.26 20.41 0.16
CA ALA A 38 21.53 19.88 0.63
C ALA A 38 21.76 20.48 2.01
N THR A 39 21.79 19.63 3.04
CA THR A 39 22.29 20.02 4.36
C THR A 39 23.65 20.66 4.13
N THR A 40 23.74 21.96 4.40
CA THR A 40 25.00 22.71 4.40
C THR A 40 25.97 21.93 5.30
N ALA A 41 26.99 21.38 4.70
CA ALA A 41 28.14 20.84 5.42
C ALA A 41 28.62 21.93 6.39
N ALA A 42 28.78 21.57 7.66
CA ALA A 42 29.34 22.43 8.67
C ALA A 42 30.66 23.00 8.15
N ALA A 43 30.79 24.32 8.21
CA ALA A 43 31.96 25.04 7.77
C ALA A 43 33.23 24.52 8.49
N GLY A 44 34.24 24.08 7.74
CA GLY A 44 35.60 23.97 8.26
C GLY A 44 36.22 22.58 8.28
N GLY A 45 35.58 21.54 7.81
CA GLY A 45 36.20 20.21 7.71
C GLY A 45 37.13 20.08 6.50
N ARG A 46 38.37 19.64 6.71
CA ARG A 46 39.29 19.24 5.63
C ARG A 46 38.63 18.14 4.81
N VAL A 47 38.66 18.28 3.48
CA VAL A 47 38.17 17.20 2.58
C VAL A 47 39.08 15.96 2.77
N PRO A 48 38.52 14.78 3.02
CA PRO A 48 39.28 13.54 3.13
C PRO A 48 40.09 13.30 1.86
N THR A 49 41.34 12.89 2.02
CA THR A 49 42.26 12.62 0.93
C THR A 49 42.75 11.17 0.88
N ARG A 50 42.38 10.38 1.88
CA ARG A 50 42.70 8.96 1.99
C ARG A 50 41.44 8.16 2.33
N PRO A 51 41.30 6.89 1.89
CA PRO A 51 40.14 6.06 2.13
C PRO A 51 39.79 5.93 3.61
N GLU A 52 40.77 5.72 4.46
CA GLU A 52 40.60 5.45 5.91
C GLU A 52 39.91 6.61 6.66
N GLU A 53 39.94 7.82 6.12
CA GLU A 53 39.34 9.01 6.73
C GLU A 53 37.80 9.01 6.66
N THR A 54 37.22 8.11 5.87
CA THR A 54 35.78 7.95 5.70
C THR A 54 35.28 6.55 6.08
N GLU A 55 36.13 5.69 6.62
CA GLU A 55 35.78 4.35 7.06
C GLU A 55 35.20 4.35 8.46
N PHE A 56 34.09 3.65 8.65
CA PHE A 56 33.46 3.43 9.94
C PHE A 56 33.53 1.96 10.31
N TRP A 57 34.17 1.64 11.43
CA TRP A 57 34.36 0.28 11.95
C TRP A 57 33.36 -0.09 13.03
N SER A 58 32.58 0.87 13.50
CA SER A 58 31.53 0.67 14.49
C SER A 58 30.35 1.64 14.28
N PRO A 59 29.12 1.25 14.67
CA PRO A 59 28.75 -0.07 15.21
C PRO A 59 28.84 -1.15 14.12
N VAL A 60 29.27 -2.36 14.51
CA VAL A 60 29.23 -3.53 13.61
C VAL A 60 27.79 -3.99 13.44
N PRO A 61 27.25 -4.12 12.22
CA PRO A 61 25.89 -4.61 12.00
C PRO A 61 25.68 -6.01 12.60
N PRO A 62 24.54 -6.27 13.29
CA PRO A 62 24.22 -7.60 13.80
C PRO A 62 24.04 -8.60 12.66
N ILE A 63 24.46 -9.85 12.90
CA ILE A 63 24.26 -10.94 11.95
C ILE A 63 22.83 -11.46 12.07
N VAL A 64 22.06 -11.35 11.00
CA VAL A 64 20.71 -11.87 10.87
C VAL A 64 20.72 -13.01 9.84
N LYS A 65 20.18 -14.17 10.21
CA LYS A 65 19.95 -15.26 9.26
C LYS A 65 18.72 -14.92 8.41
N PRO A 66 18.87 -14.77 7.08
CA PRO A 66 17.72 -14.49 6.23
C PRO A 66 16.79 -15.70 6.17
N GLY A 67 15.49 -15.44 6.05
CA GLY A 67 14.52 -16.47 5.75
C GLY A 67 14.63 -16.94 4.28
N THR A 68 14.03 -18.07 3.98
CA THR A 68 13.93 -18.61 2.61
C THR A 68 12.45 -18.76 2.22
N ASN A 69 12.13 -18.49 0.96
CA ASN A 69 10.76 -18.67 0.44
C ASN A 69 9.68 -17.95 1.28
N GLY A 70 9.95 -16.72 1.71
CA GLY A 70 9.02 -15.92 2.50
C GLY A 70 8.99 -16.25 4.00
N SER A 71 9.79 -17.23 4.48
CA SER A 71 9.89 -17.47 5.92
C SER A 71 10.57 -16.31 6.65
N PRO A 72 10.26 -16.10 7.95
CA PRO A 72 10.79 -14.98 8.70
C PRO A 72 12.32 -15.03 8.88
N PRO A 73 13.03 -13.89 8.80
CA PRO A 73 14.42 -13.81 9.24
C PRO A 73 14.54 -14.00 10.75
N SER A 74 15.75 -14.33 11.23
CA SER A 74 15.97 -14.75 12.63
C SER A 74 15.67 -13.67 13.69
N ASP A 75 15.53 -12.40 13.30
CA ASP A 75 15.19 -11.26 14.15
C ASP A 75 13.76 -10.76 13.92
N ALA A 76 12.94 -11.52 13.18
CA ALA A 76 11.55 -11.18 12.98
C ALA A 76 10.66 -11.57 14.16
N VAL A 77 9.58 -10.85 14.29
CA VAL A 77 8.45 -11.16 15.15
C VAL A 77 7.40 -11.86 14.30
N VAL A 78 7.14 -13.12 14.59
CA VAL A 78 6.09 -13.89 13.92
C VAL A 78 4.74 -13.49 14.50
N LEU A 79 3.84 -13.03 13.64
CA LEU A 79 2.48 -12.64 13.99
C LEU A 79 1.47 -13.76 13.69
N PHE A 80 1.76 -14.59 12.68
CA PHE A 80 0.95 -15.76 12.37
C PHE A 80 1.75 -16.76 11.54
N ASP A 81 1.95 -17.95 12.08
CA ASP A 81 2.64 -19.07 11.44
C ASP A 81 1.71 -20.23 11.04
N GLY A 82 0.40 -20.06 11.26
CA GLY A 82 -0.61 -21.07 10.98
C GLY A 82 -1.04 -21.91 12.19
N SER A 83 -0.39 -21.76 13.35
CA SER A 83 -0.65 -22.58 14.54
C SER A 83 -1.79 -22.04 15.41
N ASN A 84 -1.85 -20.73 15.65
CA ASN A 84 -2.84 -20.10 16.53
C ASN A 84 -3.01 -18.60 16.21
N LEU A 85 -3.96 -17.95 16.88
CA LEU A 85 -4.25 -16.51 16.77
C LEU A 85 -3.80 -15.73 18.03
N ASP A 86 -2.83 -16.25 18.78
CA ASP A 86 -2.45 -15.69 20.08
C ASP A 86 -1.88 -14.27 20.01
N GLU A 87 -1.36 -13.85 18.87
CA GLU A 87 -0.88 -12.48 18.64
C GLU A 87 -2.01 -11.48 18.30
N TRP A 88 -3.27 -11.96 18.16
CA TRP A 88 -4.38 -11.18 17.63
C TRP A 88 -5.53 -11.05 18.61
N VAL A 89 -6.20 -9.90 18.57
CA VAL A 89 -7.43 -9.61 19.31
C VAL A 89 -8.50 -9.05 18.37
N LEU A 90 -9.76 -9.19 18.77
CA LEU A 90 -10.88 -8.53 18.08
C LEU A 90 -10.76 -7.00 18.30
N MET A 91 -10.96 -6.24 17.25
CA MET A 91 -10.90 -4.77 17.33
C MET A 91 -11.93 -4.18 18.29
N LYS A 92 -13.15 -4.75 18.31
CA LYS A 92 -14.31 -4.19 19.00
C LYS A 92 -14.16 -4.14 20.52
N ASP A 93 -13.53 -5.15 21.13
CA ASP A 93 -13.51 -5.35 22.59
C ASP A 93 -12.18 -5.87 23.14
N LYS A 94 -11.17 -6.06 22.24
CA LYS A 94 -9.85 -6.60 22.57
C LYS A 94 -9.87 -8.04 23.15
N SER A 95 -10.96 -8.75 23.02
CA SER A 95 -11.01 -10.18 23.32
C SER A 95 -10.17 -10.99 22.32
N PRO A 96 -9.76 -12.24 22.64
CA PRO A 96 -9.01 -13.08 21.72
C PRO A 96 -9.67 -13.18 20.34
N ALA A 97 -8.87 -13.11 19.29
CA ALA A 97 -9.36 -13.22 17.92
C ALA A 97 -10.01 -14.58 17.66
N THR A 98 -11.12 -14.59 16.92
CA THR A 98 -11.91 -15.80 16.61
C THR A 98 -12.19 -15.94 15.11
N TRP A 99 -11.24 -15.51 14.28
CA TRP A 99 -11.28 -15.85 12.85
C TRP A 99 -11.09 -17.36 12.68
N THR A 100 -11.60 -17.90 11.57
CA THR A 100 -11.53 -19.34 11.33
C THR A 100 -10.09 -19.77 11.06
N LEU A 101 -9.59 -20.72 11.84
CA LEU A 101 -8.27 -21.31 11.68
C LEU A 101 -8.39 -22.74 11.10
N GLY A 102 -7.63 -23.03 10.06
CA GLY A 102 -7.57 -24.37 9.46
C GLY A 102 -6.46 -24.45 8.41
N ASP A 103 -5.80 -25.59 8.31
CA ASP A 103 -4.75 -25.90 7.33
C ASP A 103 -3.60 -24.84 7.28
N GLY A 104 -3.23 -24.33 8.46
CA GLY A 104 -2.19 -23.30 8.56
C GLY A 104 -2.62 -21.90 8.07
N VAL A 105 -3.91 -21.66 7.90
CA VAL A 105 -4.49 -20.44 7.32
C VAL A 105 -5.52 -19.87 8.27
N MET A 106 -5.55 -18.55 8.43
CA MET A 106 -6.66 -17.85 9.06
C MET A 106 -7.58 -17.22 8.00
N THR A 107 -8.86 -17.47 8.12
CA THR A 107 -9.89 -16.93 7.21
C THR A 107 -10.76 -15.92 7.96
N VAL A 108 -11.01 -14.79 7.32
CA VAL A 108 -11.83 -13.70 7.86
C VAL A 108 -13.18 -14.21 8.32
N ASN A 109 -13.54 -13.94 9.55
CA ASN A 109 -14.89 -14.16 10.07
C ASN A 109 -15.62 -12.79 10.14
N LYS A 110 -16.41 -12.50 9.12
CA LYS A 110 -17.14 -11.22 8.99
C LYS A 110 -18.10 -10.96 10.14
N ALA A 111 -18.61 -12.00 10.80
CA ALA A 111 -19.56 -11.87 11.91
C ALA A 111 -18.95 -11.26 13.18
N VAL A 112 -17.64 -11.45 13.37
CA VAL A 112 -16.92 -10.94 14.57
C VAL A 112 -16.19 -9.62 14.31
N GLY A 113 -16.00 -9.24 13.05
CA GLY A 113 -15.29 -8.03 12.64
C GLY A 113 -13.80 -8.21 12.47
N GLY A 114 -13.09 -7.10 12.29
CA GLY A 114 -11.65 -7.07 12.09
C GLY A 114 -10.85 -7.47 13.33
N ILE A 115 -9.60 -7.83 13.10
CA ILE A 115 -8.65 -8.17 14.16
C ILE A 115 -7.44 -7.23 14.10
N GLU A 116 -6.75 -7.07 15.23
CA GLU A 116 -5.50 -6.32 15.29
C GLU A 116 -4.48 -7.02 16.18
N THR A 117 -3.21 -6.70 16.00
CA THR A 117 -2.15 -7.28 16.83
C THR A 117 -2.26 -6.78 18.27
N LYS A 118 -1.94 -7.65 19.25
CA LYS A 118 -1.81 -7.27 20.67
C LYS A 118 -0.69 -6.27 20.86
N ARG A 119 0.39 -6.43 20.10
CA ARG A 119 1.56 -5.55 20.14
C ARG A 119 1.39 -4.37 19.21
N SER A 120 2.01 -3.26 19.56
CA SER A 120 2.08 -2.05 18.74
C SER A 120 3.48 -1.85 18.19
N PHE A 121 3.58 -1.29 17.00
CA PHE A 121 4.81 -1.11 16.25
C PHE A 121 4.92 0.30 15.70
N THR A 122 6.13 0.73 15.39
CA THR A 122 6.40 2.05 14.78
C THR A 122 6.90 1.84 13.35
N ASP A 123 8.20 1.66 13.17
CA ASP A 123 8.80 1.41 11.86
C ASP A 123 9.13 -0.07 11.72
N TYR A 124 8.81 -0.65 10.57
CA TYR A 124 9.03 -2.07 10.38
C TYR A 124 9.04 -2.48 8.90
N GLN A 125 9.64 -3.63 8.66
CA GLN A 125 9.38 -4.46 7.49
C GLN A 125 8.25 -5.42 7.82
N LEU A 126 7.27 -5.57 6.92
CA LEU A 126 6.16 -6.52 7.04
C LEU A 126 6.17 -7.46 5.84
N HIS A 127 5.96 -8.74 6.12
CA HIS A 127 5.58 -9.75 5.13
C HIS A 127 4.21 -10.30 5.49
N ILE A 128 3.32 -10.40 4.52
CA ILE A 128 1.98 -10.95 4.69
C ILE A 128 1.50 -11.61 3.40
N GLU A 129 0.99 -12.84 3.52
CA GLU A 129 0.37 -13.55 2.42
C GLU A 129 -1.14 -13.60 2.59
N TRP A 130 -1.86 -13.35 1.48
CA TRP A 130 -3.32 -13.35 1.48
C TRP A 130 -3.87 -13.98 0.20
N ARG A 131 -5.11 -14.46 0.24
CA ARG A 131 -5.70 -15.18 -0.88
C ARG A 131 -7.19 -14.89 -1.02
N ILE A 132 -7.57 -14.55 -2.26
CA ILE A 132 -8.97 -14.56 -2.69
C ILE A 132 -9.40 -16.00 -2.91
N PRO A 133 -10.56 -16.45 -2.38
CA PRO A 133 -11.00 -17.82 -2.60
C PRO A 133 -11.37 -18.08 -4.06
N VAL A 134 -11.22 -19.33 -4.48
CA VAL A 134 -11.73 -19.80 -5.77
C VAL A 134 -13.26 -19.58 -5.84
N GLY A 135 -13.77 -19.16 -6.99
CA GLY A 135 -15.20 -18.91 -7.17
C GLY A 135 -15.70 -17.63 -6.48
N ILE A 136 -14.81 -16.67 -6.21
CA ILE A 136 -15.19 -15.36 -5.67
C ILE A 136 -16.30 -14.72 -6.52
N THR A 137 -17.26 -14.09 -5.87
CA THR A 137 -18.40 -13.40 -6.50
C THR A 137 -18.39 -11.92 -6.18
N GLY A 138 -19.20 -11.14 -6.89
CA GLY A 138 -19.28 -9.69 -6.74
C GLY A 138 -18.51 -8.94 -7.81
N SER A 139 -18.42 -7.62 -7.65
CA SER A 139 -17.70 -6.72 -8.56
C SER A 139 -17.22 -5.47 -7.82
N GLY A 140 -16.22 -4.81 -8.39
CA GLY A 140 -15.65 -3.59 -7.82
C GLY A 140 -15.20 -3.81 -6.37
N GLN A 141 -15.56 -2.91 -5.49
CA GLN A 141 -15.22 -2.97 -4.06
C GLN A 141 -16.01 -4.02 -3.26
N ALA A 142 -17.04 -4.63 -3.86
CA ALA A 142 -17.80 -5.72 -3.23
C ALA A 142 -17.29 -7.12 -3.64
N ARG A 143 -16.02 -7.23 -4.07
CA ARG A 143 -15.42 -8.49 -4.48
C ARG A 143 -14.07 -8.72 -3.80
N GLY A 144 -14.06 -9.58 -2.78
CA GLY A 144 -12.83 -9.98 -2.07
C GLY A 144 -12.13 -8.80 -1.40
N ASN A 145 -12.88 -7.97 -0.71
CA ASN A 145 -12.38 -6.76 -0.05
C ASN A 145 -11.90 -7.03 1.37
N SER A 146 -10.78 -6.43 1.70
CA SER A 146 -10.18 -6.33 3.03
C SER A 146 -9.16 -5.19 3.02
N GLY A 147 -8.43 -5.03 4.12
CA GLY A 147 -7.35 -4.03 4.23
C GLY A 147 -6.30 -4.46 5.25
N VAL A 148 -5.05 -4.14 4.97
CA VAL A 148 -3.95 -4.20 5.94
C VAL A 148 -3.70 -2.78 6.43
N PHE A 149 -4.08 -2.48 7.66
CA PHE A 149 -3.81 -1.18 8.27
C PHE A 149 -2.45 -1.23 8.96
N LEU A 150 -1.51 -0.48 8.42
CA LEU A 150 -0.12 -0.43 8.89
C LEU A 150 0.01 0.21 10.27
N ALA A 151 -0.92 1.07 10.65
CA ALA A 151 -1.14 1.55 12.00
C ALA A 151 -2.64 1.74 12.22
N SER A 152 -3.22 0.94 13.12
CA SER A 152 -4.60 1.09 13.59
C SER A 152 -4.64 2.16 14.68
N THR A 153 -5.33 3.27 14.42
CA THR A 153 -5.23 4.45 15.30
C THR A 153 -6.56 4.80 15.98
N GLY A 154 -7.54 3.91 15.92
CA GLY A 154 -8.84 4.12 16.53
C GLY A 154 -9.88 3.08 16.11
N PRO A 155 -11.14 3.27 16.53
CA PRO A 155 -12.22 2.34 16.23
C PRO A 155 -12.55 2.31 14.72
N GLY A 156 -13.20 1.25 14.29
CA GLY A 156 -13.55 1.05 12.88
C GLY A 156 -12.31 1.03 11.97
N ASP A 157 -12.42 1.62 10.79
CA ASP A 157 -11.35 1.64 9.79
C ASP A 157 -10.47 2.90 9.87
N MET A 158 -10.16 3.34 11.08
CA MET A 158 -9.18 4.41 11.29
C MET A 158 -7.76 3.86 11.21
N GLY A 159 -6.92 4.54 10.44
CA GLY A 159 -5.51 4.17 10.26
C GLY A 159 -5.01 4.38 8.84
N TYR A 160 -3.94 3.67 8.47
CA TYR A 160 -3.24 3.80 7.20
C TYR A 160 -3.35 2.48 6.45
N GLU A 161 -4.26 2.42 5.49
CA GLU A 161 -4.65 1.20 4.79
C GLU A 161 -3.85 0.99 3.52
N LEU A 162 -3.21 -0.19 3.44
CA LEU A 162 -2.79 -0.82 2.20
C LEU A 162 -3.92 -1.75 1.76
N GLN A 163 -4.54 -1.41 0.64
CA GLN A 163 -5.75 -2.08 0.15
C GLN A 163 -5.51 -3.54 -0.21
N VAL A 164 -6.42 -4.39 0.23
CA VAL A 164 -6.60 -5.78 -0.22
C VAL A 164 -7.92 -5.88 -0.96
N LEU A 165 -7.88 -6.32 -2.20
CA LEU A 165 -9.05 -6.46 -3.07
C LEU A 165 -8.78 -7.52 -4.13
N ASP A 166 -9.80 -8.23 -4.59
CA ASP A 166 -9.68 -8.92 -5.85
C ASP A 166 -9.68 -7.90 -7.01
N SER A 167 -8.48 -7.58 -7.47
CA SER A 167 -8.26 -6.68 -8.61
C SER A 167 -7.94 -7.44 -9.91
N TYR A 168 -8.00 -8.78 -9.91
CA TYR A 168 -7.83 -9.60 -11.10
C TYR A 168 -9.09 -9.53 -11.96
N GLU A 169 -8.96 -8.94 -13.16
CA GLU A 169 -10.09 -8.75 -14.09
C GLU A 169 -11.35 -8.14 -13.41
N ASN A 170 -11.14 -7.25 -12.45
CA ASN A 170 -12.20 -6.60 -11.69
C ASN A 170 -12.08 -5.08 -11.79
N LYS A 171 -12.99 -4.47 -12.50
CA LYS A 171 -13.01 -3.01 -12.70
C LYS A 171 -13.48 -2.28 -11.46
N THR A 172 -12.64 -1.39 -10.95
CA THR A 172 -12.95 -0.48 -9.84
C THR A 172 -12.19 0.84 -9.98
N TYR A 173 -12.40 1.79 -9.07
CA TYR A 173 -11.57 2.99 -9.04
C TYR A 173 -10.11 2.65 -8.70
N VAL A 174 -9.18 3.26 -9.43
CA VAL A 174 -7.77 2.84 -9.44
C VAL A 174 -7.06 2.98 -8.09
N ASN A 175 -7.41 3.97 -7.29
CA ASN A 175 -6.88 4.18 -5.95
C ASN A 175 -7.60 3.37 -4.84
N GLY A 176 -8.36 2.34 -5.22
CA GLY A 176 -8.97 1.33 -4.39
C GLY A 176 -8.67 -0.09 -4.86
N GLN A 177 -7.75 -0.27 -5.81
CA GLN A 177 -7.24 -1.58 -6.22
C GLN A 177 -6.27 -2.15 -5.17
N ALA A 178 -6.01 -3.45 -5.23
CA ALA A 178 -4.98 -4.10 -4.42
C ALA A 178 -3.63 -3.37 -4.53
N GLY A 179 -2.98 -3.11 -3.38
CA GLY A 179 -1.71 -2.36 -3.32
C GLY A 179 -1.85 -0.83 -3.37
N SER A 180 -3.07 -0.29 -3.42
CA SER A 180 -3.29 1.14 -3.22
C SER A 180 -3.01 1.54 -1.77
N ILE A 181 -2.52 2.76 -1.55
CA ILE A 181 -2.79 3.48 -0.32
C ILE A 181 -4.20 4.05 -0.48
N TYR A 182 -5.15 3.43 0.22
CA TYR A 182 -6.58 3.58 -0.05
C TYR A 182 -6.99 5.04 -0.20
N LYS A 183 -7.56 5.36 -1.38
CA LYS A 183 -8.00 6.70 -1.80
C LYS A 183 -6.93 7.80 -1.81
N GLN A 184 -5.64 7.44 -1.63
CA GLN A 184 -4.54 8.41 -1.72
C GLN A 184 -3.65 8.18 -2.94
N SER A 185 -3.23 6.92 -3.18
CA SER A 185 -2.33 6.55 -4.27
C SER A 185 -2.74 5.22 -4.89
N PRO A 186 -2.96 5.15 -6.21
CA PRO A 186 -3.11 3.85 -6.88
C PRO A 186 -1.80 3.07 -6.83
N PRO A 187 -1.82 1.73 -7.03
CA PRO A 187 -0.61 0.98 -7.26
C PRO A 187 0.03 1.40 -8.59
N LEU A 188 1.36 1.35 -8.68
CA LEU A 188 2.09 1.65 -9.91
C LEU A 188 1.69 0.70 -11.06
N VAL A 189 1.38 -0.54 -10.72
CA VAL A 189 0.89 -1.58 -11.63
C VAL A 189 -0.06 -2.52 -10.89
N ASN A 190 -0.95 -3.19 -11.60
CA ASN A 190 -1.75 -4.28 -11.04
C ASN A 190 -0.95 -5.60 -11.16
N ALA A 191 -0.39 -6.06 -10.03
CA ALA A 191 0.41 -7.29 -9.94
C ALA A 191 -0.41 -8.48 -9.38
N MET A 192 -1.74 -8.39 -9.43
CA MET A 192 -2.65 -9.40 -8.89
C MET A 192 -2.58 -10.72 -9.66
N ARG A 193 -2.45 -11.84 -8.94
CA ARG A 193 -2.64 -13.20 -9.45
C ARG A 193 -4.13 -13.57 -9.41
N PRO A 194 -4.59 -14.58 -10.20
CA PRO A 194 -5.98 -15.03 -10.17
C PRO A 194 -6.47 -15.44 -8.79
N PRO A 195 -7.80 -15.40 -8.54
CA PRO A 195 -8.41 -16.01 -7.35
C PRO A 195 -8.00 -17.47 -7.18
N GLY A 196 -7.75 -17.87 -5.95
CA GLY A 196 -7.20 -19.17 -5.59
C GLY A 196 -5.68 -19.20 -5.40
N GLU A 197 -4.96 -18.24 -5.97
CA GLU A 197 -3.52 -18.11 -5.79
C GLU A 197 -3.18 -17.18 -4.62
N TRP A 198 -2.05 -17.47 -3.95
CA TRP A 198 -1.55 -16.63 -2.88
C TRP A 198 -0.92 -15.35 -3.42
N GLN A 199 -1.32 -14.25 -2.84
CA GLN A 199 -0.75 -12.91 -3.02
C GLN A 199 0.23 -12.64 -1.89
N VAL A 200 1.28 -11.89 -2.16
CA VAL A 200 2.29 -11.50 -1.17
C VAL A 200 2.41 -9.99 -1.14
N TYR A 201 2.35 -9.40 0.04
CA TYR A 201 2.82 -8.06 0.28
C TYR A 201 4.12 -8.09 1.08
N ASP A 202 5.17 -7.45 0.56
CA ASP A 202 6.37 -7.08 1.27
C ASP A 202 6.41 -5.56 1.41
N VAL A 203 6.42 -5.08 2.65
CA VAL A 203 6.21 -3.66 2.95
C VAL A 203 7.32 -3.14 3.84
N ILE A 204 7.85 -1.96 3.51
CA ILE A 204 8.65 -1.13 4.41
C ILE A 204 7.77 0.04 4.85
N TRP A 205 7.50 0.09 6.14
CA TRP A 205 6.68 1.14 6.75
C TRP A 205 7.51 2.03 7.64
N THR A 206 7.39 3.34 7.45
CA THR A 206 7.90 4.38 8.35
C THR A 206 6.71 5.16 8.90
N ALA A 207 6.48 5.09 10.20
CA ALA A 207 5.37 5.77 10.85
C ALA A 207 5.57 7.29 10.88
N PRO A 208 4.49 8.07 10.93
CA PRO A 208 4.61 9.52 11.12
C PRO A 208 5.18 9.83 12.49
N ARG A 209 5.78 11.01 12.61
CA ARG A 209 6.25 11.56 13.89
C ARG A 209 5.50 12.84 14.19
N PHE A 210 5.25 13.08 15.46
CA PHE A 210 4.53 14.24 15.95
C PHE A 210 5.36 14.99 17.00
N ASN A 211 5.16 16.30 17.06
CA ASN A 211 5.68 17.15 18.10
C ASN A 211 4.86 16.96 19.40
N ALA A 212 5.34 17.50 20.50
CA ALA A 212 4.65 17.43 21.79
C ALA A 212 3.27 18.11 21.79
N ASP A 213 3.05 19.08 20.92
CA ASP A 213 1.78 19.77 20.72
C ASP A 213 0.80 19.01 19.80
N GLY A 214 1.21 17.84 19.30
CA GLY A 214 0.41 17.00 18.38
C GLY A 214 0.52 17.41 16.91
N SER A 215 1.26 18.45 16.58
CA SER A 215 1.51 18.81 15.18
C SER A 215 2.42 17.79 14.49
N LEU A 216 2.26 17.64 13.17
CA LEU A 216 3.07 16.71 12.38
C LEU A 216 4.54 17.17 12.34
N LYS A 217 5.45 16.31 12.78
CA LYS A 217 6.91 16.51 12.66
C LYS A 217 7.47 15.92 11.39
N SER A 218 7.07 14.70 11.04
CA SER A 218 7.40 14.04 9.77
C SER A 218 6.24 13.15 9.31
N PRO A 219 5.94 13.11 8.01
CA PRO A 219 4.89 12.25 7.46
C PRO A 219 5.27 10.77 7.53
N ALA A 220 4.27 9.91 7.29
CA ALA A 220 4.48 8.49 7.08
C ALA A 220 4.95 8.20 5.66
N TYR A 221 5.75 7.12 5.49
CA TYR A 221 6.19 6.64 4.19
C TYR A 221 5.98 5.14 4.06
N ILE A 222 5.72 4.71 2.83
CA ILE A 222 5.59 3.30 2.48
C ILE A 222 6.33 2.98 1.20
N THR A 223 7.03 1.84 1.21
CA THR A 223 7.42 1.10 0.01
C THR A 223 6.74 -0.25 0.08
N ALA A 224 6.04 -0.65 -0.97
CA ALA A 224 5.34 -1.93 -1.01
C ALA A 224 5.58 -2.65 -2.32
N LEU A 225 5.85 -3.96 -2.21
CA LEU A 225 5.85 -4.88 -3.32
C LEU A 225 4.61 -5.78 -3.21
N HIS A 226 4.00 -6.05 -4.35
CA HIS A 226 2.92 -7.03 -4.49
C HIS A 226 3.42 -8.15 -5.42
N ASN A 227 3.51 -9.37 -4.91
CA ASN A 227 4.08 -10.51 -5.63
C ASN A 227 5.51 -10.27 -6.17
N GLY A 228 6.31 -9.52 -5.42
CA GLY A 228 7.67 -9.14 -5.81
C GLY A 228 7.76 -7.95 -6.78
N VAL A 229 6.61 -7.37 -7.20
CA VAL A 229 6.56 -6.21 -8.09
C VAL A 229 6.31 -4.94 -7.28
N LEU A 230 7.09 -3.89 -7.51
CA LEU A 230 6.97 -2.61 -6.82
C LEU A 230 5.62 -1.95 -7.16
N VAL A 231 4.78 -1.71 -6.15
CA VAL A 231 3.48 -1.06 -6.30
C VAL A 231 3.38 0.29 -5.61
N GLN A 232 4.19 0.52 -4.56
CA GLN A 232 4.36 1.83 -3.92
C GLN A 232 5.86 2.09 -3.72
N ASN A 233 6.37 3.20 -4.24
CA ASN A 233 7.79 3.54 -4.17
C ASN A 233 8.01 4.73 -3.24
N HIS A 234 8.36 4.47 -1.98
CA HIS A 234 8.62 5.51 -0.97
C HIS A 234 7.55 6.60 -0.96
N TYR A 235 6.28 6.16 -1.08
CA TYR A 235 5.15 7.07 -1.15
C TYR A 235 4.95 7.77 0.20
N GLN A 236 4.89 9.09 0.18
CA GLN A 236 4.55 9.91 1.35
C GLN A 236 3.03 9.96 1.51
N LEU A 237 2.52 9.40 2.62
CA LEU A 237 1.10 9.46 2.92
C LEU A 237 0.68 10.89 3.30
N LYS A 238 -0.59 11.20 3.06
CA LYS A 238 -1.20 12.50 3.39
C LYS A 238 -1.95 12.47 4.73
N GLY A 239 -1.90 11.35 5.46
CA GLY A 239 -2.63 11.08 6.69
C GLY A 239 -3.37 9.75 6.62
N HIS A 240 -4.37 9.56 7.49
CA HIS A 240 -5.24 8.39 7.49
C HIS A 240 -5.93 8.20 6.13
N THR A 241 -6.43 7.01 5.89
CA THR A 241 -7.10 6.61 4.63
C THR A 241 -8.64 6.54 4.84
N PRO A 242 -9.35 7.67 4.91
CA PRO A 242 -10.79 7.65 5.19
C PRO A 242 -11.60 7.13 3.99
N TYR A 243 -12.70 6.42 4.25
CA TYR A 243 -13.67 6.09 3.22
C TYR A 243 -14.34 7.35 2.63
N ILE A 244 -14.68 8.32 3.49
CA ILE A 244 -15.26 9.61 3.11
C ILE A 244 -14.41 10.72 3.71
N GLY A 245 -14.13 11.76 2.93
CA GLY A 245 -13.37 12.94 3.34
C GLY A 245 -11.94 12.95 2.82
N LEU A 246 -11.14 13.84 3.35
CA LEU A 246 -9.73 14.02 2.98
C LEU A 246 -8.81 13.39 4.02
N PRO A 247 -7.64 12.86 3.59
CA PRO A 247 -6.63 12.39 4.51
C PRO A 247 -6.19 13.48 5.48
N GLN A 248 -6.05 13.12 6.75
CA GLN A 248 -5.54 14.01 7.79
C GLN A 248 -4.69 13.22 8.77
N TYR A 249 -3.62 13.80 9.27
CA TYR A 249 -2.86 13.26 10.37
C TYR A 249 -3.55 13.57 11.71
N LYS A 250 -3.60 12.55 12.57
CA LYS A 250 -3.95 12.68 13.97
C LYS A 250 -2.80 12.07 14.77
N ALA A 251 -2.29 12.79 15.75
CA ALA A 251 -1.15 12.36 16.55
C ALA A 251 -1.41 11.00 17.22
N HIS A 252 -0.44 10.10 17.06
CA HIS A 252 -0.41 8.78 17.70
C HIS A 252 1.04 8.32 17.90
N GLY A 253 1.25 7.34 18.76
CA GLY A 253 2.52 6.64 18.93
C GLY A 253 2.60 5.36 18.12
N ALA A 254 3.32 4.36 18.67
CA ALA A 254 3.27 3.00 18.16
C ALA A 254 1.81 2.50 18.13
N ALA A 255 1.45 1.76 17.09
CA ALA A 255 0.07 1.30 16.88
C ALA A 255 0.05 -0.16 16.41
N PRO A 256 -1.05 -0.90 16.67
CA PRO A 256 -1.18 -2.26 16.17
C PRO A 256 -1.36 -2.29 14.65
N ILE A 257 -1.03 -3.42 14.04
CA ILE A 257 -1.41 -3.76 12.67
C ILE A 257 -2.81 -4.34 12.71
N LYS A 258 -3.69 -3.92 11.79
CA LYS A 258 -5.06 -4.40 11.71
C LYS A 258 -5.33 -5.08 10.38
N LEU A 259 -6.11 -6.16 10.43
CA LEU A 259 -6.71 -6.81 9.27
C LEU A 259 -8.21 -6.60 9.28
N GLN A 260 -8.72 -6.06 8.18
CA GLN A 260 -10.13 -5.70 8.06
C GLN A 260 -11.01 -6.91 7.73
N ALA A 261 -12.15 -7.02 8.40
CA ALA A 261 -13.28 -7.83 7.96
C ALA A 261 -14.28 -6.91 7.27
N HIS A 262 -14.17 -6.80 5.95
CA HIS A 262 -15.04 -5.93 5.16
C HIS A 262 -16.45 -6.50 5.04
N GLY A 263 -17.45 -5.62 5.08
CA GLY A 263 -18.89 -6.00 5.13
C GLY A 263 -19.50 -6.35 3.76
N ASP A 264 -18.72 -6.54 2.70
CA ASP A 264 -19.24 -6.95 1.40
C ASP A 264 -19.79 -8.40 1.43
N PRO A 265 -20.70 -8.77 0.50
CA PRO A 265 -21.33 -10.10 0.50
C PRO A 265 -20.46 -11.21 -0.09
N SER A 266 -19.28 -10.90 -0.62
CA SER A 266 -18.40 -11.91 -1.24
C SER A 266 -17.86 -12.91 -0.19
N PRO A 267 -17.46 -14.11 -0.61
CA PRO A 267 -16.77 -15.05 0.26
C PRO A 267 -15.53 -14.45 0.91
N PRO A 268 -15.24 -14.81 2.18
CA PRO A 268 -14.14 -14.21 2.94
C PRO A 268 -12.79 -14.61 2.39
N ILE A 269 -11.82 -13.70 2.51
CA ILE A 269 -10.43 -13.94 2.15
C ILE A 269 -9.67 -14.63 3.29
N SER A 270 -8.50 -15.14 2.97
CA SER A 270 -7.64 -15.85 3.91
C SER A 270 -6.25 -15.22 3.98
N PHE A 271 -5.60 -15.39 5.13
CA PHE A 271 -4.23 -14.93 5.39
C PHE A 271 -3.36 -16.07 5.91
N ARG A 272 -2.05 -15.98 5.66
CA ARG A 272 -1.03 -16.86 6.24
C ARG A 272 0.32 -16.17 6.28
N ASN A 273 1.30 -16.77 6.94
CA ASN A 273 2.69 -16.39 6.95
C ASN A 273 2.85 -14.87 7.16
N ILE A 274 2.51 -14.40 8.37
CA ILE A 274 2.58 -12.98 8.72
C ILE A 274 3.70 -12.77 9.72
N TRP A 275 4.67 -11.95 9.37
CA TRP A 275 5.75 -11.56 10.26
C TRP A 275 6.18 -10.12 10.02
N ILE A 276 6.74 -9.52 11.04
CA ILE A 276 7.38 -8.21 10.94
C ILE A 276 8.80 -8.26 11.48
N ARG A 277 9.59 -7.35 11.01
CA ARG A 277 10.89 -7.03 11.54
C ARG A 277 10.90 -5.56 11.94
N PRO A 278 10.89 -5.22 13.27
CA PRO A 278 11.00 -3.84 13.70
C PRO A 278 12.32 -3.22 13.22
N LEU A 279 12.23 -1.98 12.72
CA LEU A 279 13.39 -1.21 12.29
C LEU A 279 13.76 -0.26 13.42
N THR A 280 14.86 -0.57 14.12
CA THR A 280 15.48 0.36 15.07
C THR A 280 16.43 1.27 14.31
N GLN A 281 16.15 2.56 14.29
CA GLN A 281 17.10 3.57 13.85
C GLN A 281 17.95 4.06 15.02
#